data_f9d94b079c8c8d2fb4a376d282f66cc3
#
_entry.id   f9d94b079c8c8d2fb4a376d282f66cc3
#
_cell.length_a   1.000
_cell.length_b   1.000
_cell.length_c   1.000
_cell.angle_alpha   90.00
_cell.angle_beta   90.00
_cell.angle_gamma   90.00
#
_symmetry.space_group_name_H-M   'P 1'
#
loop_
_entity.id
_entity.type
_entity.pdbx_description
1 polymer ?
#
loop_
_entity_poly.entity_id
_entity_poly.type
_entity_poly.pdbx_seq_one_letter_code
_entity_poly.pdbx_strand_id
1 'polypeptide(L)'
;EDFVTSAGAAVGRVDAFNDEYDGTRQDRIRYDTPSFGGFKVSVSHANDDRNDYALRYGGSFSGVKVKGAIGYGQNEANTQRNVTKGSIGVLLPMGLSFQFAAGERDLDAAAGRNDPSMQYYRIGYRFKGSELGETRLAASYHDAEDFSANGDELQIISVAVVQIIEPLGAELYAGYSNLDLETTATANIEDIDIVTVGLRVNF
;
A
#
# COMPACT_ATOMS: atom_id res chain seq x y z
N GLU A 1 8.39 9.93 10.92
CA GLU A 1 9.37 9.39 11.90
C GLU A 1 10.67 9.06 11.18
N ASP A 2 11.79 9.04 11.90
CA ASP A 2 13.11 8.80 11.37
C ASP A 2 13.70 7.54 12.00
N PHE A 3 14.32 6.70 11.19
CA PHE A 3 15.16 5.60 11.69
C PHE A 3 16.45 6.16 12.26
N VAL A 4 16.86 5.58 13.38
CA VAL A 4 18.13 5.92 14.07
C VAL A 4 18.93 4.65 14.36
N THR A 5 20.26 4.80 14.48
CA THR A 5 21.10 3.71 14.99
C THR A 5 20.96 3.62 16.51
N SER A 6 21.38 2.51 17.11
CA SER A 6 21.48 2.34 18.57
C SER A 6 22.37 3.38 19.27
N ALA A 7 23.21 4.10 18.53
CA ALA A 7 23.99 5.24 18.99
C ALA A 7 23.29 6.60 18.81
N GLY A 8 22.05 6.61 18.30
CA GLY A 8 21.23 7.81 18.08
C GLY A 8 21.57 8.61 16.81
N ALA A 9 22.35 8.06 15.89
CA ALA A 9 22.63 8.72 14.61
C ALA A 9 21.43 8.54 13.65
N ALA A 10 21.00 9.62 13.01
CA ALA A 10 19.92 9.55 12.02
C ALA A 10 20.33 8.74 10.78
N VAL A 11 19.49 7.82 10.35
CA VAL A 11 19.67 6.98 9.15
C VAL A 11 18.84 7.54 8.00
N GLY A 12 17.56 7.82 8.22
CA GLY A 12 16.66 8.37 7.23
C GLY A 12 15.20 8.29 7.67
N ARG A 13 14.34 8.96 6.92
CA ARG A 13 12.90 8.93 7.17
C ARG A 13 12.27 7.67 6.61
N VAL A 14 11.19 7.21 7.23
CA VAL A 14 10.41 6.04 6.77
C VAL A 14 9.99 6.16 5.31
N ASP A 15 9.62 7.37 4.86
CA ASP A 15 9.20 7.62 3.48
C ASP A 15 10.32 7.49 2.43
N ALA A 16 11.59 7.56 2.84
CA ALA A 16 12.72 7.30 1.94
C ALA A 16 12.87 5.82 1.57
N PHE A 17 12.35 4.92 2.41
CA PHE A 17 12.46 3.47 2.24
C PHE A 17 11.12 2.83 1.83
N ASN A 18 10.08 3.62 1.70
CA ASN A 18 8.74 3.15 1.33
C ASN A 18 8.07 4.16 0.40
N ASP A 19 8.04 3.86 -0.88
CA ASP A 19 7.35 4.68 -1.88
C ASP A 19 5.99 4.07 -2.22
N GLU A 20 4.98 4.90 -2.32
CA GLU A 20 3.62 4.49 -2.70
C GLU A 20 3.47 4.21 -4.21
N TYR A 21 4.54 4.29 -4.98
CA TYR A 21 4.52 4.17 -6.45
C TYR A 21 3.53 5.13 -7.14
N ASP A 22 3.13 6.17 -6.46
CA ASP A 22 2.30 7.21 -7.05
C ASP A 22 3.17 8.20 -7.81
N GLY A 23 2.71 8.60 -8.96
CA GLY A 23 3.37 9.63 -9.73
C GLY A 23 3.16 11.01 -9.11
N THR A 24 4.07 11.93 -9.40
CA THR A 24 3.93 13.34 -9.08
C THR A 24 2.64 13.92 -9.69
N ARG A 25 2.11 14.97 -9.07
CA ARG A 25 0.95 15.69 -9.62
C ARG A 25 1.36 16.40 -10.90
N GLN A 26 0.62 16.14 -11.98
CA GLN A 26 0.88 16.68 -13.31
C GLN A 26 -0.45 16.98 -14.03
N ASP A 27 -0.41 17.88 -14.99
CA ASP A 27 -1.51 18.07 -15.91
C ASP A 27 -1.64 16.84 -16.81
N ARG A 28 -2.84 16.26 -16.87
CA ARG A 28 -3.08 15.03 -17.61
C ARG A 28 -4.45 14.97 -18.23
N ILE A 29 -4.54 14.27 -19.35
CA ILE A 29 -5.79 13.81 -19.93
C ILE A 29 -5.94 12.33 -19.61
N ARG A 30 -7.13 11.95 -19.14
CA ARG A 30 -7.46 10.56 -18.80
C ARG A 30 -8.79 10.15 -19.42
N TYR A 31 -8.83 8.94 -19.94
CA TYR A 31 -10.05 8.29 -20.38
C TYR A 31 -10.28 7.01 -19.59
N ASP A 32 -11.50 6.84 -19.09
CA ASP A 32 -11.97 5.62 -18.43
C ASP A 32 -13.11 5.02 -19.25
N THR A 33 -13.02 3.74 -19.60
CA THR A 33 -14.12 3.04 -20.28
C THR A 33 -15.33 2.89 -19.35
N PRO A 34 -16.54 2.73 -19.88
CA PRO A 34 -17.63 2.13 -19.13
C PRO A 34 -17.22 0.76 -18.57
N SER A 35 -17.86 0.33 -17.48
CA SER A 35 -17.62 -1.01 -16.92
C SER A 35 -18.32 -2.06 -17.78
N PHE A 36 -17.59 -3.10 -18.16
CA PHE A 36 -18.11 -4.24 -18.90
C PHE A 36 -17.75 -5.55 -18.19
N GLY A 37 -18.75 -6.30 -17.75
CA GLY A 37 -18.54 -7.54 -16.99
C GLY A 37 -17.74 -7.36 -15.70
N GLY A 38 -17.78 -6.17 -15.08
CA GLY A 38 -16.98 -5.83 -13.91
C GLY A 38 -15.58 -5.28 -14.23
N PHE A 39 -15.16 -5.30 -15.50
CA PHE A 39 -13.89 -4.76 -15.95
C PHE A 39 -13.99 -3.29 -16.36
N LYS A 40 -12.95 -2.54 -16.09
CA LYS A 40 -12.76 -1.14 -16.50
C LYS A 40 -11.32 -0.91 -16.89
N VAL A 41 -11.11 -0.31 -18.06
CA VAL A 41 -9.78 0.11 -18.55
C VAL A 41 -9.66 1.62 -18.37
N SER A 42 -8.46 2.07 -18.02
CA SER A 42 -8.11 3.49 -17.97
C SER A 42 -6.81 3.71 -18.71
N VAL A 43 -6.76 4.81 -19.46
CA VAL A 43 -5.54 5.29 -20.10
C VAL A 43 -5.38 6.77 -19.78
N SER A 44 -4.16 7.21 -19.52
CA SER A 44 -3.86 8.63 -19.35
C SER A 44 -2.54 8.99 -19.98
N HIS A 45 -2.48 10.23 -20.46
CA HIS A 45 -1.27 10.88 -20.94
C HIS A 45 -1.07 12.16 -20.12
N ALA A 46 0.10 12.35 -19.59
CA ALA A 46 0.47 13.51 -18.78
C ALA A 46 1.66 14.24 -19.40
N ASN A 47 2.00 15.43 -18.86
CA ASN A 47 3.21 16.13 -19.23
C ASN A 47 4.45 15.24 -19.05
N ASP A 48 5.55 15.59 -19.70
CA ASP A 48 6.82 14.86 -19.69
C ASP A 48 6.71 13.43 -20.26
N ASP A 49 5.87 13.26 -21.32
CA ASP A 49 5.67 12.00 -22.05
C ASP A 49 5.33 10.80 -21.17
N ARG A 50 4.63 11.05 -20.07
CA ARG A 50 4.16 10.01 -19.19
C ARG A 50 2.84 9.42 -19.69
N ASN A 51 2.82 8.09 -19.82
CA ASN A 51 1.64 7.32 -20.19
C ASN A 51 1.30 6.32 -19.08
N ASP A 52 0.04 6.31 -18.64
CA ASP A 52 -0.43 5.35 -17.64
C ASP A 52 -1.58 4.51 -18.21
N TYR A 53 -1.55 3.23 -17.92
CA TYR A 53 -2.54 2.24 -18.28
C TYR A 53 -3.01 1.51 -17.03
N ALA A 54 -4.30 1.23 -16.92
CA ALA A 54 -4.81 0.44 -15.82
C ALA A 54 -5.98 -0.43 -16.25
N LEU A 55 -6.00 -1.66 -15.74
CA LEU A 55 -7.15 -2.56 -15.80
C LEU A 55 -7.65 -2.78 -14.37
N ARG A 56 -8.94 -2.60 -14.16
CA ARG A 56 -9.61 -2.83 -12.89
C ARG A 56 -10.71 -3.85 -13.04
N TYR A 57 -10.91 -4.64 -12.03
CA TYR A 57 -12.03 -5.57 -11.93
C TYR A 57 -12.76 -5.37 -10.60
N GLY A 58 -14.07 -5.44 -10.63
CA GLY A 58 -14.91 -5.49 -9.44
C GLY A 58 -16.14 -6.34 -9.68
N GLY A 59 -16.32 -7.37 -8.86
CA GLY A 59 -17.41 -8.30 -9.02
C GLY A 59 -17.80 -8.98 -7.73
N SER A 60 -18.95 -9.66 -7.76
CA SER A 60 -19.43 -10.51 -6.67
C SER A 60 -19.97 -11.79 -7.24
N PHE A 61 -19.57 -12.92 -6.70
CA PHE A 61 -20.02 -14.25 -7.09
C PHE A 61 -20.31 -15.08 -5.85
N SER A 62 -21.52 -15.63 -5.73
CA SER A 62 -21.96 -16.42 -4.57
C SER A 62 -21.64 -15.76 -3.22
N GLY A 63 -21.79 -14.41 -3.14
CA GLY A 63 -21.52 -13.64 -1.92
C GLY A 63 -20.04 -13.32 -1.69
N VAL A 64 -19.10 -13.92 -2.43
CA VAL A 64 -17.70 -13.53 -2.45
C VAL A 64 -17.55 -12.24 -3.25
N LYS A 65 -16.94 -11.20 -2.66
CA LYS A 65 -16.63 -9.96 -3.35
C LYS A 65 -15.15 -9.93 -3.72
N VAL A 66 -14.87 -9.65 -4.99
CA VAL A 66 -13.50 -9.53 -5.50
C VAL A 66 -13.32 -8.14 -6.11
N LYS A 67 -12.20 -7.50 -5.78
CA LYS A 67 -11.73 -6.29 -6.45
C LYS A 67 -10.25 -6.47 -6.76
N GLY A 68 -9.84 -6.02 -7.94
CA GLY A 68 -8.43 -6.06 -8.32
C GLY A 68 -8.11 -4.95 -9.31
N ALA A 69 -6.85 -4.61 -9.38
CA ALA A 69 -6.32 -3.66 -10.36
C ALA A 69 -4.89 -4.04 -10.70
N ILE A 70 -4.50 -3.81 -11.95
CA ILE A 70 -3.12 -3.76 -12.39
C ILE A 70 -2.93 -2.46 -13.15
N GLY A 71 -1.81 -1.80 -12.92
CA GLY A 71 -1.42 -0.55 -13.58
C GLY A 71 0.01 -0.63 -14.09
N TYR A 72 0.22 0.02 -15.21
CA TYR A 72 1.54 0.21 -15.81
C TYR A 72 1.68 1.68 -16.15
N GLY A 73 2.73 2.31 -15.65
CA GLY A 73 3.09 3.69 -15.94
C GLY A 73 4.44 3.72 -16.64
N GLN A 74 4.49 4.39 -17.78
CA GLN A 74 5.70 4.63 -18.54
C GLN A 74 6.10 6.10 -18.43
N ASN A 75 7.36 6.38 -18.09
CA ASN A 75 7.89 7.74 -18.02
C ASN A 75 9.23 7.79 -18.75
N GLU A 76 9.21 8.34 -19.97
CA GLU A 76 10.41 8.42 -20.83
C GLU A 76 11.34 9.59 -20.49
N ALA A 77 10.83 10.59 -19.77
CA ALA A 77 11.60 11.81 -19.47
C ALA A 77 12.52 11.70 -18.26
N ASN A 78 12.46 10.60 -17.50
CA ASN A 78 13.22 10.45 -16.26
C ASN A 78 13.96 9.10 -16.20
N THR A 79 14.98 9.02 -15.33
CA THR A 79 15.73 7.78 -15.03
C THR A 79 14.87 6.68 -14.41
N GLN A 80 13.67 7.02 -13.95
CA GLN A 80 12.64 6.08 -13.49
C GLN A 80 11.66 5.84 -14.64
N ARG A 81 11.91 4.81 -15.45
CA ARG A 81 11.21 4.65 -16.72
C ARG A 81 9.82 4.04 -16.59
N ASN A 82 9.69 2.97 -15.84
CA ASN A 82 8.43 2.23 -15.80
C ASN A 82 8.06 1.87 -14.36
N VAL A 83 6.77 1.84 -14.08
CA VAL A 83 6.22 1.35 -12.83
C VAL A 83 5.14 0.33 -13.15
N THR A 84 5.28 -0.88 -12.65
CA THR A 84 4.24 -1.90 -12.68
C THR A 84 3.72 -2.10 -11.27
N LYS A 85 2.41 -2.00 -11.07
CA LYS A 85 1.79 -2.21 -9.77
C LYS A 85 0.45 -2.89 -9.89
N GLY A 86 0.10 -3.68 -8.87
CA GLY A 86 -1.18 -4.38 -8.86
C GLY A 86 -1.66 -4.71 -7.47
N SER A 87 -2.95 -4.92 -7.34
CA SER A 87 -3.55 -5.38 -6.09
C SER A 87 -4.78 -6.22 -6.34
N ILE A 88 -5.06 -7.12 -5.41
CA ILE A 88 -6.30 -7.89 -5.36
C ILE A 88 -6.80 -7.96 -3.93
N GLY A 89 -8.11 -7.86 -3.77
CA GLY A 89 -8.78 -8.05 -2.49
C GLY A 89 -9.99 -8.97 -2.65
N VAL A 90 -10.12 -9.90 -1.73
CA VAL A 90 -11.23 -10.85 -1.66
C VAL A 90 -11.90 -10.73 -0.31
N LEU A 91 -13.22 -10.63 -0.28
CA LEU A 91 -14.04 -10.67 0.92
C LEU A 91 -15.03 -11.81 0.84
N LEU A 92 -14.93 -12.74 1.76
CA LEU A 92 -15.79 -13.89 1.89
C LEU A 92 -17.11 -13.53 2.63
N PRO A 93 -18.21 -14.28 2.40
CA PRO A 93 -19.49 -14.02 3.07
C PRO A 93 -19.42 -14.05 4.59
N MET A 94 -18.55 -14.86 5.16
CA MET A 94 -18.33 -14.98 6.60
C MET A 94 -17.57 -13.79 7.23
N GLY A 95 -17.17 -12.79 6.42
CA GLY A 95 -16.46 -11.62 6.90
C GLY A 95 -14.95 -11.70 6.84
N LEU A 96 -14.37 -12.85 6.48
CA LEU A 96 -12.92 -13.00 6.26
C LEU A 96 -12.52 -12.32 4.96
N SER A 97 -11.41 -11.60 4.96
CA SER A 97 -10.87 -10.92 3.78
C SER A 97 -9.36 -11.14 3.64
N PHE A 98 -8.91 -11.17 2.39
CA PHE A 98 -7.50 -11.25 2.02
C PHE A 98 -7.21 -10.12 1.05
N GLN A 99 -6.05 -9.50 1.19
CA GLN A 99 -5.55 -8.50 0.26
C GLN A 99 -4.09 -8.80 -0.04
N PHE A 100 -3.72 -8.60 -1.30
CA PHE A 100 -2.35 -8.66 -1.78
C PHE A 100 -2.13 -7.44 -2.69
N ALA A 101 -0.99 -6.80 -2.56
CA ALA A 101 -0.51 -5.80 -3.51
C ALA A 101 0.98 -6.01 -3.75
N ALA A 102 1.42 -5.67 -4.95
CA ALA A 102 2.82 -5.66 -5.32
C ALA A 102 3.10 -4.53 -6.31
N GLY A 103 4.31 -4.03 -6.30
CA GLY A 103 4.80 -3.02 -7.23
C GLY A 103 6.29 -3.16 -7.46
N GLU A 104 6.72 -2.75 -8.65
CA GLU A 104 8.10 -2.70 -9.06
C GLU A 104 8.32 -1.43 -9.90
N ARG A 105 9.46 -0.81 -9.71
CA ARG A 105 9.89 0.34 -10.51
C ARG A 105 11.15 -0.04 -11.27
N ASP A 106 11.07 -0.06 -12.59
CA ASP A 106 12.20 -0.28 -13.49
C ASP A 106 13.07 0.99 -13.53
N LEU A 107 14.29 0.89 -13.04
CA LEU A 107 15.28 1.95 -13.08
C LEU A 107 16.18 1.78 -14.32
N ASP A 108 16.81 2.87 -14.75
CA ASP A 108 17.79 2.78 -15.84
C ASP A 108 19.01 1.97 -15.37
N ALA A 109 19.31 0.87 -16.07
CA ALA A 109 20.45 -0.02 -15.79
C ALA A 109 21.80 0.72 -15.74
N ALA A 110 21.91 1.90 -16.38
CA ALA A 110 23.10 2.75 -16.30
C ALA A 110 23.37 3.31 -14.89
N ALA A 111 22.38 3.30 -14.00
CA ALA A 111 22.53 3.78 -12.63
C ALA A 111 23.22 2.77 -11.69
N GLY A 112 23.39 1.51 -12.10
CA GLY A 112 23.96 0.44 -11.27
C GLY A 112 23.13 0.12 -10.04
N ARG A 113 21.82 0.45 -10.08
CA ARG A 113 20.86 0.20 -9.01
C ARG A 113 19.94 -0.95 -9.36
N ASN A 114 19.56 -1.71 -8.33
CA ASN A 114 18.47 -2.67 -8.42
C ASN A 114 17.14 -1.94 -8.59
N ASP A 115 16.17 -2.63 -9.15
CA ASP A 115 14.81 -2.14 -9.31
C ASP A 115 14.07 -2.22 -7.96
N PRO A 116 13.58 -1.08 -7.42
CA PRO A 116 12.83 -1.10 -6.17
C PRO A 116 11.55 -1.89 -6.31
N SER A 117 11.28 -2.74 -5.33
CA SER A 117 10.08 -3.55 -5.30
C SER A 117 9.37 -3.50 -3.94
N MET A 118 8.06 -3.78 -3.94
CA MET A 118 7.29 -3.90 -2.72
C MET A 118 6.24 -4.99 -2.80
N GLN A 119 5.95 -5.59 -1.68
CA GLN A 119 4.87 -6.56 -1.50
C GLN A 119 4.09 -6.22 -0.22
N TYR A 120 2.78 -6.38 -0.29
CA TYR A 120 1.87 -6.15 0.83
C TYR A 120 0.85 -7.26 0.92
N TYR A 121 0.71 -7.81 2.11
CA TYR A 121 -0.23 -8.86 2.45
C TYR A 121 -1.10 -8.41 3.61
N ARG A 122 -2.40 -8.65 3.54
CA ARG A 122 -3.31 -8.37 4.64
C ARG A 122 -4.37 -9.45 4.77
N ILE A 123 -4.60 -9.88 5.99
CA ILE A 123 -5.77 -10.66 6.38
C ILE A 123 -6.66 -9.78 7.27
N GLY A 124 -7.97 -9.84 7.06
CA GLY A 124 -8.93 -9.12 7.89
C GLY A 124 -10.13 -9.99 8.20
N TYR A 125 -10.74 -9.73 9.34
CA TYR A 125 -11.97 -10.36 9.75
C TYR A 125 -12.95 -9.33 10.32
N ARG A 126 -14.19 -9.37 9.83
CA ARG A 126 -15.25 -8.51 10.34
C ARG A 126 -16.43 -9.35 10.81
N PHE A 127 -16.97 -8.98 11.94
CA PHE A 127 -18.09 -9.69 12.57
C PHE A 127 -18.91 -8.74 13.45
N LYS A 128 -20.16 -9.09 13.68
CA LYS A 128 -21.02 -8.35 14.61
C LYS A 128 -20.88 -8.99 15.99
N GLY A 129 -19.91 -8.49 16.80
CA GLY A 129 -19.56 -9.05 18.11
C GLY A 129 -20.29 -8.43 19.28
N SER A 130 -20.97 -7.30 19.08
CA SER A 130 -21.71 -6.57 20.13
C SER A 130 -22.94 -5.87 19.58
N GLU A 131 -23.82 -5.40 20.46
CA GLU A 131 -24.95 -4.54 20.09
C GLU A 131 -24.52 -3.15 19.61
N LEU A 132 -23.26 -2.78 19.87
CA LEU A 132 -22.70 -1.50 19.41
C LEU A 132 -22.53 -1.44 17.90
N GLY A 133 -22.26 -2.57 17.25
CA GLY A 133 -22.05 -2.64 15.80
C GLY A 133 -20.99 -3.66 15.38
N GLU A 134 -20.41 -3.46 14.19
CA GLU A 134 -19.43 -4.34 13.60
C GLU A 134 -18.04 -4.11 14.22
N THR A 135 -17.33 -5.20 14.53
CA THR A 135 -15.92 -5.21 14.89
C THR A 135 -15.10 -5.68 13.69
N ARG A 136 -14.00 -5.00 13.39
CA ARG A 136 -13.06 -5.33 12.33
C ARG A 136 -11.67 -5.53 12.91
N LEU A 137 -11.07 -6.66 12.58
CA LEU A 137 -9.68 -6.99 12.91
C LEU A 137 -8.87 -7.06 11.63
N ALA A 138 -7.62 -6.69 11.69
CA ALA A 138 -6.69 -6.84 10.58
C ALA A 138 -5.27 -7.11 11.07
N ALA A 139 -4.54 -7.92 10.30
CA ALA A 139 -3.10 -8.02 10.38
C ALA A 139 -2.53 -7.85 8.97
N SER A 140 -1.38 -7.18 8.85
CA SER A 140 -0.70 -6.98 7.58
C SER A 140 0.82 -7.11 7.73
N TYR A 141 1.44 -7.48 6.61
CA TYR A 141 2.86 -7.50 6.40
C TYR A 141 3.17 -6.72 5.13
N HIS A 142 4.13 -5.84 5.20
CA HIS A 142 4.65 -5.06 4.09
C HIS A 142 6.15 -5.28 4.02
N ASP A 143 6.65 -5.44 2.81
CA ASP A 143 8.04 -5.63 2.49
C ASP A 143 8.42 -4.72 1.32
N ALA A 144 9.48 -3.95 1.46
CA ALA A 144 9.95 -3.00 0.46
C ALA A 144 11.47 -3.07 0.34
N GLU A 145 11.96 -3.33 -0.88
CA GLU A 145 13.37 -3.55 -1.16
C GLU A 145 13.93 -2.51 -2.12
N ASP A 146 15.21 -2.17 -1.97
CA ASP A 146 16.02 -1.38 -2.88
C ASP A 146 15.55 0.07 -3.13
N PHE A 147 14.71 0.65 -2.26
CA PHE A 147 14.16 1.99 -2.47
C PHE A 147 15.21 3.10 -2.35
N SER A 148 15.99 3.11 -1.30
CA SER A 148 17.00 4.14 -1.06
C SER A 148 18.34 3.76 -1.68
N ALA A 149 18.80 2.53 -1.45
CA ALA A 149 20.02 1.98 -2.00
C ALA A 149 19.87 0.47 -2.24
N ASN A 150 20.82 -0.13 -2.99
CA ASN A 150 20.82 -1.58 -3.20
C ASN A 150 21.01 -2.33 -1.90
N GLY A 151 20.11 -3.26 -1.61
CA GLY A 151 20.10 -4.09 -0.42
C GLY A 151 19.50 -3.41 0.82
N ASP A 152 18.80 -2.30 0.66
CA ASP A 152 17.91 -1.79 1.71
C ASP A 152 16.63 -2.61 1.72
N GLU A 153 16.17 -2.98 2.91
CA GLU A 153 14.93 -3.73 3.13
C GLU A 153 14.15 -3.12 4.28
N LEU A 154 12.90 -2.73 4.05
CA LEU A 154 11.98 -2.24 5.07
C LEU A 154 10.83 -3.23 5.23
N GLN A 155 10.74 -3.84 6.41
CA GLN A 155 9.63 -4.70 6.80
C GLN A 155 8.70 -3.98 7.77
N ILE A 156 7.38 -4.10 7.55
CA ILE A 156 6.38 -3.54 8.46
C ILE A 156 5.35 -4.61 8.81
N ILE A 157 5.24 -4.94 10.09
CA ILE A 157 4.18 -5.79 10.62
C ILE A 157 3.18 -4.90 11.34
N SER A 158 1.89 -5.05 11.02
CA SER A 158 0.85 -4.25 11.68
C SER A 158 -0.33 -5.11 12.09
N VAL A 159 -0.94 -4.75 13.22
CA VAL A 159 -2.23 -5.28 13.67
C VAL A 159 -3.16 -4.11 14.03
N ALA A 160 -4.44 -4.28 13.76
CA ALA A 160 -5.42 -3.22 14.03
C ALA A 160 -6.79 -3.79 14.39
N VAL A 161 -7.50 -3.03 15.20
CA VAL A 161 -8.90 -3.25 15.53
C VAL A 161 -9.71 -1.97 15.30
N VAL A 162 -10.91 -2.12 14.73
CA VAL A 162 -11.88 -1.04 14.61
C VAL A 162 -13.21 -1.52 15.16
N GLN A 163 -13.79 -0.78 16.10
CA GLN A 163 -15.14 -0.99 16.59
C GLN A 163 -16.07 0.10 16.03
N ILE A 164 -17.04 -0.29 15.23
CA ILE A 164 -18.12 0.59 14.80
C ILE A 164 -19.10 0.76 15.94
N ILE A 165 -19.48 1.99 16.23
CA ILE A 165 -20.49 2.34 17.24
C ILE A 165 -21.66 2.95 16.49
N GLU A 166 -22.53 2.09 15.94
CA GLU A 166 -23.67 2.48 15.10
C GLU A 166 -24.57 3.53 15.73
N PRO A 167 -24.95 3.44 17.03
CA PRO A 167 -25.83 4.43 17.66
C PRO A 167 -25.24 5.85 17.72
N LEU A 168 -23.93 5.98 17.65
CA LEU A 168 -23.23 7.27 17.73
C LEU A 168 -22.70 7.74 16.36
N GLY A 169 -22.85 6.94 15.30
CA GLY A 169 -22.20 7.21 14.04
C GLY A 169 -20.67 7.29 14.16
N ALA A 170 -20.09 6.54 15.11
CA ALA A 170 -18.68 6.66 15.47
C ALA A 170 -17.88 5.38 15.19
N GLU A 171 -16.58 5.53 15.06
CA GLU A 171 -15.61 4.43 14.94
C GLU A 171 -14.49 4.66 15.95
N LEU A 172 -14.28 3.70 16.85
CA LEU A 172 -13.11 3.63 17.72
C LEU A 172 -12.08 2.70 17.09
N TYR A 173 -10.83 3.12 17.00
CA TYR A 173 -9.78 2.30 16.42
C TYR A 173 -8.51 2.30 17.26
N ALA A 174 -7.81 1.18 17.22
CA ALA A 174 -6.47 1.03 17.77
C ALA A 174 -5.62 0.18 16.82
N GLY A 175 -4.34 0.48 16.74
CA GLY A 175 -3.37 -0.24 15.93
C GLY A 175 -1.97 -0.21 16.55
N TYR A 176 -1.19 -1.20 16.17
CA TYR A 176 0.23 -1.29 16.47
C TYR A 176 0.96 -1.67 15.19
N SER A 177 2.10 -1.04 14.96
CA SER A 177 3.01 -1.36 13.87
C SER A 177 4.44 -1.38 14.38
N ASN A 178 5.19 -2.39 13.95
CA ASN A 178 6.64 -2.46 14.10
C ASN A 178 7.25 -2.31 12.71
N LEU A 179 8.23 -1.44 12.58
CA LEU A 179 8.98 -1.15 11.38
C LEU A 179 10.44 -1.53 11.61
N ASP A 180 10.92 -2.48 10.84
CA ASP A 180 12.31 -2.96 10.84
C ASP A 180 12.99 -2.54 9.54
N LEU A 181 14.15 -1.89 9.63
CA LEU A 181 14.93 -1.41 8.50
C LEU A 181 16.33 -2.03 8.52
N GLU A 182 16.64 -2.79 7.49
CA GLU A 182 17.99 -3.25 7.21
C GLU A 182 18.60 -2.45 6.04
N THR A 183 19.86 -2.05 6.18
CA THR A 183 20.61 -1.40 5.09
C THR A 183 22.04 -1.93 5.04
N THR A 184 22.60 -1.95 3.83
CA THR A 184 24.01 -2.35 3.64
C THR A 184 25.01 -1.29 4.12
N ALA A 185 24.57 -0.04 4.25
CA ALA A 185 25.41 1.11 4.60
C ALA A 185 25.52 1.33 6.12
N THR A 186 24.54 0.90 6.90
CA THR A 186 24.44 1.21 8.32
C THR A 186 24.00 -0.03 9.10
N ALA A 187 24.76 -0.42 10.11
CA ALA A 187 24.43 -1.52 10.99
C ALA A 187 23.74 -1.03 12.29
N ASN A 188 23.02 -1.92 12.97
CA ASN A 188 22.35 -1.67 14.24
C ASN A 188 21.35 -0.49 14.20
N ILE A 189 20.46 -0.52 13.24
CA ILE A 189 19.32 0.39 13.18
C ILE A 189 18.29 -0.09 14.20
N GLU A 190 17.66 0.83 14.92
CA GLU A 190 16.60 0.50 15.86
C GLU A 190 15.25 0.44 15.15
N ASP A 191 14.44 -0.55 15.49
CA ASP A 191 13.06 -0.68 15.04
C ASP A 191 12.22 0.51 15.53
N ILE A 192 11.19 0.83 14.76
CA ILE A 192 10.20 1.84 15.16
C ILE A 192 8.90 1.15 15.54
N ASP A 193 8.50 1.33 16.80
CA ASP A 193 7.20 0.88 17.29
C ASP A 193 6.19 2.02 17.29
N ILE A 194 5.05 1.83 16.61
CA ILE A 194 4.00 2.84 16.49
C ILE A 194 2.71 2.29 17.12
N VAL A 195 2.17 3.00 18.10
CA VAL A 195 0.85 2.76 18.65
C VAL A 195 -0.08 3.88 18.21
N THR A 196 -1.20 3.52 17.59
CA THR A 196 -2.22 4.48 17.14
C THR A 196 -3.54 4.17 17.83
N VAL A 197 -4.18 5.19 18.42
CA VAL A 197 -5.54 5.11 18.98
C VAL A 197 -6.31 6.33 18.53
N GLY A 198 -7.56 6.16 18.14
CA GLY A 198 -8.37 7.28 17.71
C GLY A 198 -9.86 6.99 17.68
N LEU A 199 -10.63 8.09 17.62
CA LEU A 199 -12.07 8.11 17.47
C LEU A 199 -12.42 8.96 16.25
N ARG A 200 -13.28 8.45 15.38
CA ARG A 200 -13.87 9.20 14.28
C ARG A 200 -15.38 9.24 14.45
N VAL A 201 -15.96 10.42 14.34
CA VAL A 201 -17.41 10.64 14.38
C VAL A 201 -17.85 11.16 13.02
N ASN A 202 -18.87 10.52 12.43
CA ASN A 202 -19.49 10.94 11.17
C ASN A 202 -20.82 11.63 11.49
N PHE A 203 -20.98 12.89 11.09
CA PHE A 203 -22.16 13.73 11.30
C PHE A 203 -22.62 14.39 10.00
#